data_ae23660418dbcca18880162630e29319
#
_entry.id   ae23660418dbcca18880162630e29319
#
_cell.length_a   1.000
_cell.length_b   1.000
_cell.length_c   1.000
_cell.angle_alpha   90.00
_cell.angle_beta   90.00
_cell.angle_gamma   90.00
#
_symmetry.space_group_name_H-M   'P 1'
#
loop_
_entity.id
_entity.type
_entity.pdbx_description
1 polymer ?
#
loop_
_entity_poly.entity_id
_entity_poly.type
_entity_poly.pdbx_seq_one_letter_code
_entity_poly.pdbx_strand_id
1 'polypeptide(L)'
;LRDIISSPSSYGIKLPNIKNEPYINLVSIEYPIDFYTFSIISNVSEEELYALNPGFNTWYFLPSFQDRIFLPSNKIKDFKERYKKVTKFIFSKKTHLIVKGDSLSRISRKYNVSIKAIKKVNNLKSDVIILGKKLKLPRNTALSDVDSIKIDGKKYVISQKNFKYSHIVKRYDNWYKIARMYNTNLRQLLKWNKATKKTPLKVSGKVTIMMKTPILSLTNEVKLRYVVNSGDTTAMVSTGFGISKKKLMKTNQIKNSKYLTAGKNLTIILK
;
A
#
# COMPACT_ATOMS: atom_id res chain seq x y z
N LEU A 1 -41.42 12.21 19.42
CA LEU A 1 -39.97 12.03 19.47
C LEU A 1 -39.26 13.30 19.97
N ARG A 2 -39.59 14.47 19.42
CA ARG A 2 -39.00 15.76 19.82
C ARG A 2 -39.17 15.99 21.34
N ASP A 3 -40.39 15.76 21.87
CA ASP A 3 -40.68 16.01 23.27
C ASP A 3 -39.95 15.04 24.22
N ILE A 4 -39.79 13.77 23.78
CA ILE A 4 -38.97 12.78 24.50
C ILE A 4 -37.51 13.21 24.58
N ILE A 5 -36.96 13.75 23.48
CA ILE A 5 -35.57 14.20 23.44
C ILE A 5 -35.37 15.50 24.25
N SER A 6 -36.39 16.41 24.22
CA SER A 6 -36.30 17.70 24.93
C SER A 6 -36.50 17.53 26.44
N SER A 7 -37.26 16.55 26.88
CA SER A 7 -37.59 16.30 28.30
C SER A 7 -37.61 14.81 28.64
N PRO A 8 -36.49 14.09 28.46
CA PRO A 8 -36.45 12.64 28.60
C PRO A 8 -36.85 12.15 30.02
N SER A 9 -36.51 12.91 31.03
CA SER A 9 -36.82 12.58 32.41
C SER A 9 -38.31 12.54 32.69
N SER A 10 -39.13 13.35 32.00
CA SER A 10 -40.59 13.33 32.11
C SER A 10 -41.20 12.04 31.59
N TYR A 11 -40.45 11.27 30.80
CA TYR A 11 -40.85 9.97 30.26
C TYR A 11 -40.11 8.79 30.92
N GLY A 12 -39.43 9.04 32.06
CA GLY A 12 -38.63 8.02 32.75
C GLY A 12 -37.39 7.56 31.99
N ILE A 13 -36.96 8.31 30.97
CA ILE A 13 -35.83 7.96 30.11
C ILE A 13 -34.58 8.75 30.56
N LYS A 14 -33.48 8.04 30.76
CA LYS A 14 -32.15 8.65 30.95
C LYS A 14 -31.35 8.51 29.67
N LEU A 15 -31.19 9.62 28.96
CA LEU A 15 -30.35 9.64 27.77
C LEU A 15 -28.86 9.48 28.15
N PRO A 16 -28.09 8.70 27.38
CA PRO A 16 -26.66 8.63 27.57
C PRO A 16 -26.04 10.01 27.25
N ASN A 17 -24.99 10.38 27.99
CA ASN A 17 -24.22 11.58 27.67
C ASN A 17 -23.41 11.34 26.39
N ILE A 18 -23.91 11.83 25.27
CA ILE A 18 -23.24 11.77 23.99
C ILE A 18 -22.36 13.01 23.85
N LYS A 19 -21.04 12.80 23.74
CA LYS A 19 -20.12 13.89 23.49
C LYS A 19 -20.43 14.55 22.15
N ASN A 20 -20.47 15.89 22.14
CA ASN A 20 -20.64 16.65 20.89
C ASN A 20 -19.31 16.76 20.13
N GLU A 21 -18.78 15.62 19.75
CA GLU A 21 -17.53 15.50 19.01
C GLU A 21 -17.77 14.61 17.77
N PRO A 22 -17.16 14.90 16.63
CA PRO A 22 -17.32 14.06 15.46
C PRO A 22 -16.76 12.66 15.73
N TYR A 23 -17.62 11.63 15.55
CA TYR A 23 -17.20 10.23 15.70
C TYR A 23 -16.14 9.83 14.69
N ILE A 24 -16.23 10.35 13.47
CA ILE A 24 -15.32 10.06 12.36
C ILE A 24 -14.64 11.32 11.87
N ASN A 25 -13.41 11.16 11.41
CA ASN A 25 -12.66 12.20 10.74
C ASN A 25 -11.90 11.65 9.53
N LEU A 26 -11.45 12.55 8.68
CA LEU A 26 -10.75 12.23 7.44
C LEU A 26 -9.25 12.08 7.69
N VAL A 27 -8.66 11.05 7.10
CA VAL A 27 -7.21 10.89 7.00
C VAL A 27 -6.79 10.85 5.54
N SER A 28 -5.61 11.40 5.26
CA SER A 28 -4.95 11.30 3.97
C SER A 28 -3.75 10.37 4.06
N ILE A 29 -3.43 9.72 2.94
CA ILE A 29 -2.27 8.87 2.80
C ILE A 29 -1.38 9.37 1.66
N GLU A 30 -0.06 9.29 1.82
CA GLU A 30 0.92 9.69 0.79
C GLU A 30 1.31 8.53 -0.12
N TYR A 31 1.08 7.31 0.33
CA TYR A 31 1.50 6.08 -0.35
C TYR A 31 0.38 5.06 -0.33
N PRO A 32 0.31 4.20 -1.37
CA PRO A 32 -0.69 3.14 -1.39
C PRO A 32 -0.53 2.21 -0.20
N ILE A 33 -1.65 1.75 0.32
CA ILE A 33 -1.69 0.80 1.42
C ILE A 33 -2.87 -0.16 1.19
N ASP A 34 -2.65 -1.44 1.44
CA ASP A 34 -3.74 -2.41 1.38
C ASP A 34 -4.65 -2.33 2.61
N PHE A 35 -5.89 -2.79 2.45
CA PHE A 35 -6.91 -2.72 3.49
C PHE A 35 -6.51 -3.45 4.77
N TYR A 36 -5.88 -4.62 4.65
CA TYR A 36 -5.44 -5.40 5.80
C TYR A 36 -4.37 -4.66 6.60
N THR A 37 -3.33 -4.14 5.92
CA THR A 37 -2.29 -3.32 6.58
C THR A 37 -2.90 -2.07 7.19
N PHE A 38 -3.85 -1.43 6.49
CA PHE A 38 -4.53 -0.23 6.99
C PHE A 38 -5.36 -0.55 8.25
N SER A 39 -6.09 -1.66 8.28
CA SER A 39 -6.81 -2.15 9.45
C SER A 39 -5.88 -2.34 10.66
N ILE A 40 -4.74 -3.00 10.46
CA ILE A 40 -3.75 -3.23 11.52
C ILE A 40 -3.21 -1.90 12.09
N ILE A 41 -2.77 -0.98 11.23
CA ILE A 41 -2.15 0.26 11.70
C ILE A 41 -3.14 1.27 12.27
N SER A 42 -4.40 1.25 11.80
CA SER A 42 -5.47 2.08 12.36
C SER A 42 -6.08 1.48 13.64
N ASN A 43 -5.87 0.19 13.86
CA ASN A 43 -6.56 -0.58 14.89
C ASN A 43 -8.09 -0.46 14.77
N VAL A 44 -8.58 -0.63 13.53
CA VAL A 44 -9.99 -0.63 13.15
C VAL A 44 -10.23 -1.90 12.34
N SER A 45 -11.31 -2.61 12.59
CA SER A 45 -11.61 -3.85 11.86
C SER A 45 -11.85 -3.59 10.37
N GLU A 46 -11.64 -4.61 9.53
CA GLU A 46 -11.90 -4.45 8.10
C GLU A 46 -13.39 -4.18 7.84
N GLU A 47 -14.28 -4.78 8.61
CA GLU A 47 -15.73 -4.58 8.52
C GLU A 47 -16.10 -3.13 8.82
N GLU A 48 -15.56 -2.56 9.90
CA GLU A 48 -15.79 -1.16 10.27
C GLU A 48 -15.20 -0.21 9.23
N LEU A 49 -13.99 -0.50 8.72
CA LEU A 49 -13.39 0.29 7.65
C LEU A 49 -14.25 0.30 6.37
N TYR A 50 -14.82 -0.84 5.99
CA TYR A 50 -15.74 -0.90 4.85
C TYR A 50 -17.04 -0.16 5.12
N ALA A 51 -17.60 -0.29 6.32
CA ALA A 51 -18.82 0.42 6.72
C ALA A 51 -18.64 1.95 6.69
N LEU A 52 -17.48 2.44 7.14
CA LEU A 52 -17.15 3.86 7.12
C LEU A 52 -16.77 4.37 5.73
N ASN A 53 -16.34 3.48 4.82
CA ASN A 53 -15.82 3.82 3.50
C ASN A 53 -16.49 2.99 2.39
N PRO A 54 -17.81 3.01 2.23
CA PRO A 54 -18.52 2.11 1.31
C PRO A 54 -18.22 2.34 -0.17
N GLY A 55 -17.67 3.50 -0.51
CA GLY A 55 -17.23 3.81 -1.87
C GLY A 55 -15.93 3.12 -2.32
N PHE A 56 -15.23 2.43 -1.43
CA PHE A 56 -13.99 1.72 -1.77
C PHE A 56 -14.26 0.30 -2.23
N ASN A 57 -14.18 0.10 -3.56
CA ASN A 57 -14.37 -1.21 -4.21
C ASN A 57 -13.03 -1.92 -4.49
N THR A 58 -11.93 -1.45 -3.91
CA THR A 58 -10.60 -2.01 -4.12
C THR A 58 -10.03 -2.58 -2.83
N TRP A 59 -9.07 -3.50 -2.94
CA TRP A 59 -8.37 -4.09 -1.80
C TRP A 59 -7.25 -3.18 -1.23
N TYR A 60 -7.15 -1.96 -1.72
CA TYR A 60 -6.12 -0.98 -1.34
C TYR A 60 -6.65 0.44 -1.41
N PHE A 61 -6.06 1.31 -0.59
CA PHE A 61 -6.23 2.75 -0.67
C PHE A 61 -5.09 3.35 -1.50
N LEU A 62 -5.41 4.30 -2.38
CA LEU A 62 -4.45 5.05 -3.18
C LEU A 62 -4.37 6.51 -2.72
N PRO A 63 -3.18 7.12 -2.73
CA PRO A 63 -3.02 8.55 -2.55
C PRO A 63 -3.43 9.30 -3.83
N SER A 64 -4.70 9.31 -4.14
CA SER A 64 -5.25 9.94 -5.32
C SER A 64 -6.39 10.88 -4.91
N PHE A 65 -7.06 11.51 -5.87
CA PHE A 65 -8.13 12.50 -5.65
C PHE A 65 -9.25 12.13 -4.67
N GLN A 66 -9.28 10.90 -4.21
CA GLN A 66 -10.24 10.41 -3.22
C GLN A 66 -9.58 10.21 -1.85
N ASP A 67 -8.63 11.08 -1.50
CA ASP A 67 -7.80 11.03 -0.28
C ASP A 67 -8.57 11.12 1.02
N ARG A 68 -9.87 10.87 0.96
CA ARG A 68 -10.77 10.97 2.09
C ARG A 68 -11.11 9.60 2.59
N ILE A 69 -10.24 9.10 3.46
CA ILE A 69 -10.50 7.86 4.18
C ILE A 69 -11.04 8.24 5.54
N PHE A 70 -12.22 7.75 5.86
CA PHE A 70 -12.83 7.95 7.17
C PHE A 70 -12.28 6.96 8.18
N LEU A 71 -11.89 7.48 9.33
CA LEU A 71 -11.53 6.71 10.52
C LEU A 71 -12.25 7.26 11.76
N PRO A 72 -12.49 6.42 12.78
CA PRO A 72 -12.89 6.90 14.09
C PRO A 72 -11.90 7.94 14.63
N SER A 73 -12.40 9.05 15.15
CA SER A 73 -11.58 10.19 15.56
C SER A 73 -10.51 9.82 16.60
N ASN A 74 -10.83 8.92 17.51
CA ASN A 74 -9.92 8.42 18.54
C ASN A 74 -8.78 7.52 17.99
N LYS A 75 -8.86 7.07 16.73
CA LYS A 75 -7.85 6.22 16.10
C LYS A 75 -6.84 6.99 15.24
N ILE A 76 -7.13 8.26 14.94
CA ILE A 76 -6.35 9.04 13.97
C ILE A 76 -4.91 9.29 14.42
N LYS A 77 -4.70 9.64 15.69
CA LYS A 77 -3.36 9.93 16.21
C LYS A 77 -2.44 8.70 16.06
N ASP A 78 -2.89 7.57 16.57
CA ASP A 78 -2.14 6.32 16.51
C ASP A 78 -1.90 5.88 15.07
N PHE A 79 -2.92 5.99 14.21
CA PHE A 79 -2.79 5.71 12.79
C PHE A 79 -1.68 6.54 12.15
N LYS A 80 -1.67 7.86 12.34
CA LYS A 80 -0.65 8.75 11.74
C LYS A 80 0.76 8.36 12.16
N GLU A 81 0.96 8.03 13.44
CA GLU A 81 2.27 7.61 13.96
C GLU A 81 2.71 6.26 13.37
N ARG A 82 1.81 5.27 13.35
CA ARG A 82 2.09 3.94 12.81
C ARG A 82 2.30 3.99 11.30
N TYR A 83 1.49 4.76 10.57
CA TYR A 83 1.61 4.97 9.13
C TYR A 83 2.97 5.58 8.77
N LYS A 84 3.40 6.62 9.50
CA LYS A 84 4.71 7.25 9.32
C LYS A 84 5.86 6.25 9.55
N LYS A 85 5.76 5.39 10.58
CA LYS A 85 6.77 4.34 10.82
C LYS A 85 6.85 3.34 9.67
N VAL A 86 5.70 2.85 9.21
CA VAL A 86 5.60 1.86 8.13
C VAL A 86 6.09 2.44 6.81
N THR A 87 5.69 3.65 6.46
CA THR A 87 6.09 4.30 5.20
C THR A 87 7.54 4.74 5.23
N LYS A 88 8.04 5.29 6.35
CA LYS A 88 9.45 5.63 6.51
C LYS A 88 10.34 4.43 6.25
N PHE A 89 9.96 3.26 6.74
CA PHE A 89 10.66 2.02 6.49
C PHE A 89 10.78 1.70 5.00
N ILE A 90 9.68 1.80 4.25
CA ILE A 90 9.62 1.41 2.85
C ILE A 90 10.33 2.39 1.94
N PHE A 91 10.19 3.68 2.23
CA PHE A 91 10.70 4.75 1.38
C PHE A 91 12.02 5.34 1.86
N SER A 92 12.52 4.95 3.04
CA SER A 92 13.85 5.36 3.48
C SER A 92 14.89 4.75 2.54
N LYS A 93 15.52 5.61 1.77
CA LYS A 93 16.73 5.27 1.03
C LYS A 93 17.84 5.13 2.07
N LYS A 94 18.26 3.90 2.40
CA LYS A 94 19.49 3.73 3.16
C LYS A 94 20.63 4.30 2.31
N THR A 95 21.29 5.32 2.84
CA THR A 95 22.49 5.90 2.22
C THR A 95 23.66 5.72 3.17
N HIS A 96 24.83 5.41 2.61
CA HIS A 96 26.09 5.35 3.32
C HIS A 96 26.93 6.58 2.92
N LEU A 97 27.38 7.35 3.90
CA LEU A 97 28.36 8.40 3.67
C LEU A 97 29.73 7.73 3.53
N ILE A 98 30.37 7.90 2.37
CA ILE A 98 31.67 7.30 2.10
C ILE A 98 32.74 8.02 2.93
N VAL A 99 33.40 7.27 3.80
CA VAL A 99 34.47 7.75 4.68
C VAL A 99 35.83 7.16 4.26
N LYS A 100 36.91 7.74 4.76
CA LYS A 100 38.30 7.25 4.48
C LYS A 100 38.39 5.78 4.86
N GLY A 101 38.92 4.97 3.94
CA GLY A 101 39.06 3.52 4.12
C GLY A 101 37.86 2.70 3.67
N ASP A 102 36.77 3.31 3.19
CA ASP A 102 35.67 2.56 2.58
C ASP A 102 36.05 2.01 1.21
N SER A 103 35.49 0.85 0.92
CA SER A 103 35.48 0.24 -0.41
C SER A 103 34.10 -0.39 -0.66
N LEU A 104 33.73 -0.61 -1.93
CA LEU A 104 32.47 -1.30 -2.25
C LEU A 104 32.39 -2.67 -1.59
N SER A 105 33.51 -3.39 -1.46
CA SER A 105 33.58 -4.70 -0.80
C SER A 105 33.32 -4.62 0.72
N ARG A 106 33.90 -3.60 1.39
CA ARG A 106 33.67 -3.36 2.81
C ARG A 106 32.22 -2.94 3.08
N ILE A 107 31.69 -2.04 2.26
CA ILE A 107 30.31 -1.56 2.34
C ILE A 107 29.33 -2.71 2.03
N SER A 108 29.60 -3.52 1.02
CA SER A 108 28.85 -4.72 0.66
C SER A 108 28.72 -5.68 1.86
N ARG A 109 29.82 -5.99 2.53
CA ARG A 109 29.83 -6.83 3.74
C ARG A 109 29.10 -6.18 4.92
N LYS A 110 29.37 -4.90 5.19
CA LYS A 110 28.77 -4.14 6.29
C LYS A 110 27.23 -4.13 6.20
N TYR A 111 26.69 -4.01 5.00
CA TYR A 111 25.24 -3.89 4.77
C TYR A 111 24.61 -5.16 4.19
N ASN A 112 25.39 -6.22 4.05
CA ASN A 112 24.96 -7.49 3.46
C ASN A 112 24.21 -7.31 2.12
N VAL A 113 24.79 -6.52 1.22
CA VAL A 113 24.26 -6.23 -0.12
C VAL A 113 25.32 -6.49 -1.17
N SER A 114 24.96 -7.08 -2.30
CA SER A 114 25.96 -7.39 -3.34
C SER A 114 26.54 -6.12 -3.96
N ILE A 115 27.83 -6.13 -4.27
CA ILE A 115 28.53 -5.03 -4.99
C ILE A 115 27.79 -4.69 -6.28
N LYS A 116 27.36 -5.71 -7.04
CA LYS A 116 26.57 -5.54 -8.28
C LYS A 116 25.29 -4.74 -8.05
N ALA A 117 24.60 -4.98 -6.94
CA ALA A 117 23.38 -4.25 -6.58
C ALA A 117 23.69 -2.80 -6.16
N ILE A 118 24.76 -2.57 -5.38
CA ILE A 118 25.22 -1.21 -5.03
C ILE A 118 25.57 -0.43 -6.30
N LYS A 119 26.36 -1.01 -7.20
CA LYS A 119 26.74 -0.37 -8.48
C LYS A 119 25.50 -0.02 -9.30
N LYS A 120 24.54 -0.92 -9.41
CA LYS A 120 23.31 -0.71 -10.19
C LYS A 120 22.48 0.47 -9.69
N VAL A 121 22.26 0.61 -8.36
CA VAL A 121 21.43 1.69 -7.81
C VAL A 121 22.11 3.05 -7.81
N ASN A 122 23.45 3.08 -7.95
CA ASN A 122 24.26 4.31 -8.02
C ASN A 122 24.75 4.62 -9.44
N ASN A 123 24.42 3.80 -10.44
CA ASN A 123 24.91 3.89 -11.81
C ASN A 123 26.45 3.91 -11.92
N LEU A 124 27.13 3.15 -11.03
CA LEU A 124 28.60 3.07 -11.04
C LEU A 124 29.08 2.13 -12.14
N LYS A 125 29.95 2.63 -13.01
CA LYS A 125 30.59 1.84 -14.06
C LYS A 125 31.81 1.08 -13.55
N SER A 126 32.50 1.61 -12.54
CA SER A 126 33.69 1.02 -11.90
C SER A 126 33.47 0.79 -10.41
N ASP A 127 34.46 0.29 -9.69
CA ASP A 127 34.42 0.07 -8.24
C ASP A 127 34.88 1.30 -7.45
N VAL A 128 35.24 2.38 -8.16
CA VAL A 128 35.70 3.62 -7.55
C VAL A 128 34.53 4.34 -6.87
N ILE A 129 34.74 4.70 -5.61
CA ILE A 129 33.81 5.49 -4.80
C ILE A 129 34.52 6.75 -4.29
N ILE A 130 33.77 7.84 -4.17
CA ILE A 130 34.32 9.15 -3.84
C ILE A 130 34.06 9.47 -2.39
N LEU A 131 35.12 9.78 -1.63
CA LEU A 131 35.04 10.23 -0.24
C LEU A 131 34.04 11.40 -0.07
N GLY A 132 33.27 11.41 0.98
CA GLY A 132 32.29 12.44 1.29
C GLY A 132 30.99 12.37 0.48
N LYS A 133 30.90 11.52 -0.56
CA LYS A 133 29.65 11.32 -1.29
C LYS A 133 28.75 10.30 -0.59
N LYS A 134 27.43 10.51 -0.73
CA LYS A 134 26.41 9.56 -0.24
C LYS A 134 26.17 8.46 -1.28
N LEU A 135 26.47 7.23 -0.89
CA LEU A 135 26.22 6.02 -1.68
C LEU A 135 24.83 5.47 -1.34
N LYS A 136 23.98 5.35 -2.33
CA LYS A 136 22.66 4.71 -2.17
C LYS A 136 22.87 3.21 -1.96
N LEU A 137 22.27 2.66 -0.92
CA LEU A 137 22.32 1.22 -0.66
C LEU A 137 21.03 0.57 -1.15
N PRO A 138 21.14 -0.51 -1.94
CA PRO A 138 19.97 -1.31 -2.25
C PRO A 138 19.45 -1.92 -0.94
N ARG A 139 18.14 -2.04 -0.83
CA ARG A 139 17.56 -2.77 0.30
C ARG A 139 17.92 -4.24 0.16
N ASN A 140 18.55 -4.78 1.17
CA ASN A 140 18.75 -6.21 1.24
C ASN A 140 17.40 -6.87 1.51
N THR A 141 16.94 -7.70 0.59
CA THR A 141 15.73 -8.53 0.76
C THR A 141 16.00 -9.81 1.55
N ALA A 142 17.25 -10.02 1.99
CA ALA A 142 17.57 -11.09 2.92
C ALA A 142 17.00 -10.80 4.31
N LEU A 143 16.29 -11.75 4.83
CA LEU A 143 15.43 -11.76 6.02
C LEU A 143 16.08 -11.40 7.37
N SER A 144 17.34 -10.95 7.42
CA SER A 144 18.08 -10.74 8.66
C SER A 144 17.86 -9.37 9.34
N ASP A 145 17.37 -8.36 8.62
CA ASP A 145 16.95 -7.06 9.18
C ASP A 145 15.48 -6.82 8.88
N VAL A 146 14.64 -7.66 9.46
CA VAL A 146 13.19 -7.51 9.31
C VAL A 146 12.76 -6.36 10.20
N ASP A 147 12.53 -5.21 9.60
CA ASP A 147 11.88 -4.13 10.31
C ASP A 147 10.50 -4.61 10.74
N SER A 148 10.19 -4.37 11.97
CA SER A 148 8.94 -4.83 12.56
C SER A 148 8.33 -3.69 13.36
N ILE A 149 7.02 -3.73 13.48
CA ILE A 149 6.26 -2.83 14.34
C ILE A 149 5.48 -3.67 15.34
N LYS A 150 5.42 -3.21 16.60
CA LYS A 150 4.52 -3.80 17.60
C LYS A 150 3.24 -2.97 17.65
N ILE A 151 2.11 -3.64 17.54
CA ILE A 151 0.77 -3.07 17.64
C ILE A 151 -0.03 -3.99 18.55
N ASP A 152 -0.54 -3.47 19.64
CA ASP A 152 -1.33 -4.20 20.65
C ASP A 152 -0.65 -5.52 21.08
N GLY A 153 0.64 -5.41 21.44
CA GLY A 153 1.46 -6.55 21.90
C GLY A 153 1.91 -7.51 20.78
N LYS A 154 1.34 -7.45 19.59
CA LYS A 154 1.68 -8.32 18.47
C LYS A 154 2.81 -7.70 17.64
N LYS A 155 3.79 -8.53 17.25
CA LYS A 155 4.90 -8.12 16.38
C LYS A 155 4.54 -8.41 14.93
N TYR A 156 4.45 -7.35 14.11
CA TYR A 156 4.24 -7.45 12.67
C TYR A 156 5.53 -7.21 11.92
N VAL A 157 5.77 -8.04 10.93
CA VAL A 157 6.85 -7.88 9.97
C VAL A 157 6.40 -6.90 8.89
N ILE A 158 7.24 -5.91 8.57
CA ILE A 158 6.99 -4.97 7.49
C ILE A 158 7.70 -5.48 6.24
N SER A 159 6.94 -5.79 5.21
CA SER A 159 7.47 -6.14 3.90
C SER A 159 7.03 -5.12 2.85
N GLN A 160 7.71 -5.13 1.70
CA GLN A 160 7.38 -4.29 0.57
C GLN A 160 7.08 -5.17 -0.63
N LYS A 161 5.93 -5.01 -1.22
CA LYS A 161 5.55 -5.69 -2.46
C LYS A 161 5.30 -4.68 -3.57
N ASN A 162 5.59 -5.09 -4.81
CA ASN A 162 5.24 -4.33 -6.00
C ASN A 162 3.92 -4.87 -6.53
N PHE A 163 2.94 -4.00 -6.66
CA PHE A 163 1.65 -4.35 -7.25
C PHE A 163 1.42 -3.57 -8.53
N LYS A 164 0.70 -4.20 -9.45
CA LYS A 164 0.21 -3.58 -10.68
C LYS A 164 -1.18 -3.02 -10.42
N TYR A 165 -1.33 -1.72 -10.58
CA TYR A 165 -2.60 -1.02 -10.51
C TYR A 165 -3.02 -0.57 -11.91
N SER A 166 -4.31 -0.38 -12.12
CA SER A 166 -4.84 0.18 -13.36
C SER A 166 -5.55 1.49 -13.04
N HIS A 167 -5.05 2.57 -13.60
CA HIS A 167 -5.73 3.86 -13.57
C HIS A 167 -6.67 3.93 -14.78
N ILE A 168 -7.94 4.25 -14.54
CA ILE A 168 -8.90 4.53 -15.62
C ILE A 168 -8.77 5.98 -15.98
N VAL A 169 -8.41 6.24 -17.24
CA VAL A 169 -8.21 7.60 -17.76
C VAL A 169 -9.50 8.39 -17.71
N LYS A 170 -9.49 9.53 -17.05
CA LYS A 170 -10.61 10.47 -16.97
C LYS A 170 -10.39 11.63 -17.94
N ARG A 171 -11.46 12.38 -18.23
CA ARG A 171 -11.38 13.62 -19.00
C ARG A 171 -10.34 14.56 -18.36
N TYR A 172 -9.50 15.19 -19.17
CA TYR A 172 -8.40 16.06 -18.74
C TYR A 172 -7.23 15.36 -18.01
N ASP A 173 -7.14 14.03 -18.04
CA ASP A 173 -5.92 13.37 -17.63
C ASP A 173 -4.82 13.52 -18.67
N ASN A 174 -3.60 13.60 -18.19
CA ASN A 174 -2.41 13.53 -19.01
C ASN A 174 -1.32 12.74 -18.26
N TRP A 175 -0.26 12.34 -18.96
CA TRP A 175 0.81 11.52 -18.40
C TRP A 175 1.48 12.17 -17.18
N TYR A 176 1.64 13.51 -17.17
CA TYR A 176 2.23 14.23 -16.03
C TYR A 176 1.30 14.19 -14.80
N LYS A 177 0.02 14.46 -15.02
CA LYS A 177 -1.00 14.45 -13.96
C LYS A 177 -1.10 13.07 -13.33
N ILE A 178 -1.15 12.01 -14.14
CA ILE A 178 -1.18 10.62 -13.64
C ILE A 178 0.12 10.29 -12.89
N ALA A 179 1.29 10.63 -13.44
CA ALA A 179 2.55 10.40 -12.75
C ALA A 179 2.61 11.08 -11.38
N ARG A 180 2.16 12.33 -11.30
CA ARG A 180 2.09 13.11 -10.05
C ARG A 180 1.08 12.49 -9.07
N MET A 181 -0.09 12.10 -9.56
CA MET A 181 -1.14 11.47 -8.77
C MET A 181 -0.66 10.23 -8.02
N TYR A 182 0.15 9.41 -8.68
CA TYR A 182 0.68 8.16 -8.11
C TYR A 182 2.11 8.29 -7.58
N ASN A 183 2.58 9.52 -7.36
CA ASN A 183 3.92 9.81 -6.87
C ASN A 183 5.02 9.00 -7.59
N THR A 184 4.88 8.87 -8.91
CA THR A 184 5.82 8.13 -9.75
C THR A 184 6.53 9.06 -10.74
N ASN A 185 7.66 8.60 -11.27
CA ASN A 185 8.39 9.33 -12.30
C ASN A 185 7.71 9.13 -13.66
N LEU A 186 7.51 10.25 -14.41
CA LEU A 186 6.91 10.21 -15.74
C LEU A 186 7.60 9.21 -16.68
N ARG A 187 8.93 9.19 -16.70
CA ARG A 187 9.71 8.26 -17.54
C ARG A 187 9.39 6.80 -17.21
N GLN A 188 9.22 6.51 -15.93
CA GLN A 188 8.88 5.18 -15.46
C GLN A 188 7.45 4.79 -15.81
N LEU A 189 6.50 5.73 -15.64
CA LEU A 189 5.10 5.53 -16.04
C LEU A 189 4.97 5.22 -17.53
N LEU A 190 5.63 5.99 -18.37
CA LEU A 190 5.66 5.76 -19.83
C LEU A 190 6.26 4.39 -20.17
N LYS A 191 7.37 4.00 -19.51
CA LYS A 191 8.00 2.69 -19.69
C LYS A 191 7.04 1.54 -19.35
N TRP A 192 6.30 1.63 -18.25
CA TRP A 192 5.32 0.59 -17.86
C TRP A 192 4.20 0.42 -18.87
N ASN A 193 3.88 1.48 -19.60
CA ASN A 193 2.79 1.51 -20.58
C ASN A 193 3.28 1.41 -22.03
N LYS A 194 4.58 1.20 -22.27
CA LYS A 194 5.19 1.19 -23.61
C LYS A 194 4.79 2.45 -24.41
N ALA A 195 4.73 3.60 -23.75
CA ALA A 195 4.23 4.87 -24.30
C ALA A 195 5.33 5.93 -24.34
N THR A 196 5.07 6.98 -25.09
CA THR A 196 5.86 8.21 -25.15
C THR A 196 5.06 9.40 -24.60
N LYS A 197 5.68 10.56 -24.41
CA LYS A 197 4.97 11.78 -23.99
C LYS A 197 3.89 12.21 -25.00
N LYS A 198 4.06 11.82 -26.27
CA LYS A 198 3.12 12.14 -27.35
C LYS A 198 1.99 11.10 -27.50
N THR A 199 2.09 9.95 -26.84
CA THR A 199 1.06 8.90 -26.91
C THR A 199 -0.24 9.45 -26.30
N PRO A 200 -1.35 9.49 -27.05
CA PRO A 200 -2.61 10.03 -26.56
C PRO A 200 -3.23 9.09 -25.51
N LEU A 201 -3.84 9.68 -24.50
CA LEU A 201 -4.64 8.95 -23.50
C LEU A 201 -6.09 8.94 -23.96
N LYS A 202 -6.68 7.75 -24.11
CA LYS A 202 -8.11 7.60 -24.40
C LYS A 202 -8.89 7.61 -23.10
N VAL A 203 -9.95 8.41 -23.00
CA VAL A 203 -10.89 8.38 -21.86
C VAL A 203 -11.43 6.97 -21.69
N SER A 204 -11.58 6.52 -20.45
CA SER A 204 -11.91 5.14 -20.06
C SER A 204 -10.83 4.09 -20.39
N GLY A 205 -9.73 4.47 -21.03
CA GLY A 205 -8.56 3.61 -21.21
C GLY A 205 -7.86 3.29 -19.89
N LYS A 206 -7.08 2.22 -19.88
CA LYS A 206 -6.33 1.76 -18.70
C LYS A 206 -4.87 2.14 -18.80
N VAL A 207 -4.34 2.80 -17.78
CA VAL A 207 -2.92 3.10 -17.59
C VAL A 207 -2.36 2.22 -16.48
N THR A 208 -1.33 1.44 -16.78
CA THR A 208 -0.65 0.59 -15.81
C THR A 208 0.26 1.39 -14.90
N ILE A 209 0.07 1.22 -13.61
CA ILE A 209 0.89 1.79 -12.55
C ILE A 209 1.52 0.65 -11.75
N MET A 210 2.83 0.69 -11.54
CA MET A 210 3.52 -0.26 -10.66
C MET A 210 3.93 0.48 -9.39
N MET A 211 3.32 0.13 -8.29
CA MET A 211 3.54 0.80 -7.01
C MET A 211 4.10 -0.15 -5.96
N LYS A 212 4.88 0.42 -5.07
CA LYS A 212 5.37 -0.27 -3.88
C LYS A 212 4.38 -0.02 -2.76
N THR A 213 3.89 -1.09 -2.18
CA THR A 213 2.93 -1.04 -1.09
C THR A 213 3.53 -1.70 0.14
N PRO A 214 3.47 -1.04 1.31
CA PRO A 214 3.82 -1.69 2.57
C PRO A 214 2.79 -2.77 2.88
N ILE A 215 3.28 -3.87 3.42
CA ILE A 215 2.42 -4.96 3.88
C ILE A 215 2.89 -5.39 5.25
N LEU A 216 1.98 -5.44 6.19
CA LEU A 216 2.19 -6.01 7.51
C LEU A 216 1.75 -7.48 7.53
N SER A 217 2.52 -8.33 8.15
CA SER A 217 2.15 -9.73 8.37
C SER A 217 2.65 -10.25 9.70
N LEU A 218 1.90 -11.15 10.32
CA LEU A 218 2.33 -11.85 11.54
C LEU A 218 3.28 -13.00 11.23
N THR A 219 3.24 -13.50 10.00
CA THR A 219 4.03 -14.64 9.51
C THR A 219 4.60 -14.32 8.12
N ASN A 220 5.38 -15.22 7.56
CA ASN A 220 5.87 -15.10 6.18
C ASN A 220 4.76 -15.20 5.12
N GLU A 221 3.53 -15.50 5.51
CA GLU A 221 2.37 -15.51 4.64
C GLU A 221 1.51 -14.26 4.86
N VAL A 222 1.33 -13.50 3.80
CA VAL A 222 0.47 -12.31 3.78
C VAL A 222 -0.88 -12.71 3.21
N LYS A 223 -1.95 -12.53 3.98
CA LYS A 223 -3.32 -12.70 3.50
C LYS A 223 -3.89 -11.34 3.11
N LEU A 224 -4.32 -11.21 1.87
CA LEU A 224 -5.01 -10.02 1.35
C LEU A 224 -6.44 -10.38 0.99
N ARG A 225 -7.36 -9.47 1.21
CA ARG A 225 -8.73 -9.56 0.72
C ARG A 225 -8.84 -8.84 -0.62
N TYR A 226 -9.34 -9.51 -1.63
CA TYR A 226 -9.56 -8.96 -2.96
C TYR A 226 -11.05 -9.03 -3.31
N VAL A 227 -11.64 -7.88 -3.63
CA VAL A 227 -13.01 -7.83 -4.14
C VAL A 227 -12.98 -7.98 -5.65
N VAL A 228 -13.67 -8.98 -6.16
CA VAL A 228 -13.72 -9.28 -7.60
C VAL A 228 -14.44 -8.15 -8.33
N ASN A 229 -13.78 -7.56 -9.32
CA ASN A 229 -14.38 -6.58 -10.20
C ASN A 229 -15.10 -7.27 -11.37
N SER A 230 -16.06 -6.56 -11.97
CA SER A 230 -16.71 -7.03 -13.19
C SER A 230 -15.67 -7.29 -14.28
N GLY A 231 -15.72 -8.48 -14.90
CA GLY A 231 -14.77 -8.91 -15.94
C GLY A 231 -13.46 -9.52 -15.43
N ASP A 232 -13.26 -9.63 -14.10
CA ASP A 232 -12.11 -10.34 -13.58
C ASP A 232 -12.16 -11.83 -13.87
N THR A 233 -11.01 -12.39 -14.19
CA THR A 233 -10.80 -13.83 -14.32
C THR A 233 -9.78 -14.32 -13.30
N THR A 234 -9.83 -15.61 -12.98
CA THR A 234 -8.82 -16.22 -12.09
C THR A 234 -7.39 -16.03 -12.60
N ALA A 235 -7.19 -16.03 -13.92
CA ALA A 235 -5.88 -15.76 -14.52
C ALA A 235 -5.43 -14.32 -14.29
N MET A 236 -6.30 -13.33 -14.51
CA MET A 236 -5.98 -11.92 -14.29
C MET A 236 -5.63 -11.64 -12.83
N VAL A 237 -6.44 -12.15 -11.90
CA VAL A 237 -6.19 -11.97 -10.46
C VAL A 237 -4.90 -12.67 -10.06
N SER A 238 -4.69 -13.93 -10.43
CA SER A 238 -3.47 -14.65 -10.03
C SER A 238 -2.20 -14.00 -10.59
N THR A 239 -2.22 -13.54 -11.85
CA THR A 239 -1.09 -12.82 -12.46
C THR A 239 -0.86 -11.46 -11.81
N GLY A 240 -1.93 -10.74 -11.48
CA GLY A 240 -1.85 -9.44 -10.80
C GLY A 240 -1.16 -9.51 -9.44
N PHE A 241 -1.38 -10.59 -8.71
CA PHE A 241 -0.76 -10.84 -7.40
C PHE A 241 0.52 -11.70 -7.44
N GLY A 242 0.93 -12.17 -8.61
CA GLY A 242 2.13 -13.02 -8.75
C GLY A 242 2.00 -14.38 -8.05
N ILE A 243 0.79 -14.92 -7.97
CA ILE A 243 0.53 -16.25 -7.40
C ILE A 243 0.08 -17.24 -8.49
N SER A 244 0.21 -18.54 -8.23
CA SER A 244 -0.31 -19.52 -9.18
C SER A 244 -1.84 -19.57 -9.16
N LYS A 245 -2.45 -19.76 -10.34
CA LYS A 245 -3.90 -19.94 -10.49
C LYS A 245 -4.42 -21.07 -9.59
N LYS A 246 -3.69 -22.19 -9.51
CA LYS A 246 -4.01 -23.33 -8.66
C LYS A 246 -4.09 -22.94 -7.18
N LYS A 247 -3.13 -22.13 -6.70
CA LYS A 247 -3.12 -21.63 -5.31
C LYS A 247 -4.33 -20.73 -5.06
N LEU A 248 -4.63 -19.77 -5.96
CA LEU A 248 -5.79 -18.88 -5.84
C LEU A 248 -7.09 -19.68 -5.75
N MET A 249 -7.27 -20.64 -6.65
CA MET A 249 -8.48 -21.46 -6.71
C MET A 249 -8.65 -22.35 -5.47
N LYS A 250 -7.57 -23.01 -5.03
CA LYS A 250 -7.59 -23.86 -3.81
C LYS A 250 -7.93 -23.04 -2.57
N THR A 251 -7.28 -21.90 -2.38
CA THR A 251 -7.51 -21.02 -1.21
C THR A 251 -8.95 -20.53 -1.12
N ASN A 252 -9.59 -20.29 -2.26
CA ASN A 252 -10.93 -19.71 -2.33
C ASN A 252 -12.03 -20.71 -2.74
N GLN A 253 -11.72 -21.99 -2.78
CA GLN A 253 -12.65 -23.08 -3.16
C GLN A 253 -13.36 -22.83 -4.51
N ILE A 254 -12.61 -22.25 -5.47
CA ILE A 254 -13.15 -21.91 -6.78
C ILE A 254 -13.13 -23.19 -7.63
N LYS A 255 -14.31 -23.70 -7.99
CA LYS A 255 -14.46 -24.91 -8.82
C LYS A 255 -14.30 -24.61 -10.30
N ASN A 256 -14.83 -23.47 -10.78
CA ASN A 256 -14.74 -23.07 -12.20
C ASN A 256 -13.72 -21.93 -12.36
N SER A 257 -12.79 -22.14 -13.29
CA SER A 257 -11.62 -21.23 -13.45
C SER A 257 -11.84 -20.06 -14.40
N LYS A 258 -12.97 -19.98 -15.10
CA LYS A 258 -13.11 -19.04 -16.22
C LYS A 258 -13.61 -17.66 -15.77
N TYR A 259 -14.60 -17.62 -14.91
CA TYR A 259 -15.20 -16.36 -14.47
C TYR A 259 -15.29 -16.28 -12.95
N LEU A 260 -15.11 -15.10 -12.43
CA LEU A 260 -15.30 -14.77 -11.04
C LEU A 260 -16.56 -13.91 -10.90
N THR A 261 -17.33 -14.15 -9.86
CA THR A 261 -18.53 -13.33 -9.58
C THR A 261 -18.10 -11.97 -9.04
N ALA A 262 -18.50 -10.89 -9.70
CA ALA A 262 -18.25 -9.52 -9.26
C ALA A 262 -18.79 -9.30 -7.83
N GLY A 263 -18.06 -8.56 -7.02
CA GLY A 263 -18.39 -8.33 -5.60
C GLY A 263 -17.99 -9.45 -4.66
N LYS A 264 -17.60 -10.64 -5.15
CA LYS A 264 -17.12 -11.74 -4.30
C LYS A 264 -15.75 -11.40 -3.69
N ASN A 265 -15.58 -11.68 -2.40
CA ASN A 265 -14.30 -11.55 -1.72
C ASN A 265 -13.44 -12.80 -1.95
N LEU A 266 -12.20 -12.58 -2.36
CA LEU A 266 -11.18 -13.61 -2.47
C LEU A 266 -10.07 -13.37 -1.46
N THR A 267 -9.60 -14.45 -0.84
CA THR A 267 -8.37 -14.43 -0.03
C THR A 267 -7.17 -14.71 -0.93
N ILE A 268 -6.23 -13.77 -0.95
CA ILE A 268 -4.98 -13.88 -1.67
C ILE A 268 -3.86 -14.15 -0.67
N ILE A 269 -3.17 -15.27 -0.79
CA ILE A 269 -2.04 -15.62 0.08
C ILE A 269 -0.74 -15.40 -0.69
N LEU A 270 0.04 -14.41 -0.26
CA LEU A 270 1.38 -14.12 -0.77
C LEU A 270 2.43 -14.77 0.16
N LYS A 271 3.50 -15.28 -0.43
CA LYS A 271 4.70 -15.77 0.31
C LYS A 271 5.81 -14.75 0.22
#